data_a4edd0bfbf11f0e1ad4de2ced422c64d
#
_entry.id   a4edd0bfbf11f0e1ad4de2ced422c64d
#
_cell.length_a   1.000
_cell.length_b   1.000
_cell.length_c   1.000
_cell.angle_alpha   90.00
_cell.angle_beta   90.00
_cell.angle_gamma   90.00
#
_symmetry.space_group_name_H-M   'P 1'
#
loop_
_entity.id
_entity.type
_entity.pdbx_description
1 polymer ?
#
loop_
_entity_poly.entity_id
_entity_poly.type
_entity_poly.pdbx_seq_one_letter_code
_entity_poly.pdbx_strand_id
1 'polypeptide(L)'
;ADTGLTLEMSAEYTEKRYEYLDRKLRERPCCIQHTEEDFQVIIADLQLGQGFVCTLSNGEEITALAITYPIGKANWRIGEIVSDTPATKTLLLQHICQSLNLPSIRVLTPPATGESQLLGMARIINAKTMLQLYATAHPELELSIHLTDEQVSANNGYYYLNNGKYKIGR
;
A
#
# COMPACT_ATOMS: atom_id res chain seq x y z
N ALA A 1 -30.79 4.99 5.16
CA ALA A 1 -30.55 6.36 4.71
C ALA A 1 -29.70 6.27 3.46
N ASP A 2 -30.17 6.87 2.37
CA ASP A 2 -29.39 7.02 1.14
C ASP A 2 -28.18 7.90 1.48
N THR A 3 -27.00 7.34 1.43
CA THR A 3 -25.76 8.07 1.79
C THR A 3 -25.23 8.92 0.64
N GLY A 4 -25.90 8.89 -0.54
CA GLY A 4 -25.41 9.56 -1.74
C GLY A 4 -24.12 8.94 -2.31
N LEU A 5 -23.67 7.81 -1.75
CA LEU A 5 -22.46 7.11 -2.16
C LEU A 5 -22.78 6.01 -3.18
N THR A 6 -22.00 5.95 -4.24
CA THR A 6 -22.13 4.95 -5.31
C THR A 6 -20.99 3.95 -5.24
N LEU A 7 -21.31 2.64 -5.23
CA LEU A 7 -20.36 1.56 -5.39
C LEU A 7 -20.21 1.21 -6.86
N GLU A 8 -18.98 1.13 -7.32
CA GLU A 8 -18.62 0.55 -8.62
C GLU A 8 -17.64 -0.62 -8.42
N MET A 9 -17.88 -1.72 -9.12
CA MET A 9 -17.02 -2.91 -9.13
C MET A 9 -16.66 -3.24 -10.58
N SER A 10 -15.40 -3.07 -10.95
CA SER A 10 -14.95 -3.25 -12.33
C SER A 10 -13.47 -3.60 -12.36
N ALA A 11 -13.07 -4.42 -13.33
CA ALA A 11 -11.68 -4.68 -13.64
C ALA A 11 -11.19 -3.82 -14.82
N GLU A 12 -11.63 -2.57 -14.88
CA GLU A 12 -11.21 -1.61 -15.89
C GLU A 12 -10.24 -0.59 -15.28
N TYR A 13 -9.19 -0.28 -16.04
CA TYR A 13 -8.29 0.81 -15.70
C TYR A 13 -9.00 2.15 -15.88
N THR A 14 -8.85 3.03 -14.90
CA THR A 14 -9.11 4.47 -15.04
C THR A 14 -8.02 5.25 -14.33
N GLU A 15 -7.58 6.36 -14.93
CA GLU A 15 -6.59 7.27 -14.35
C GLU A 15 -7.02 7.72 -12.93
N LYS A 16 -8.30 8.03 -12.78
CA LYS A 16 -8.89 8.46 -11.50
C LYS A 16 -8.72 7.43 -10.36
N ARG A 17 -8.82 6.13 -10.68
CA ARG A 17 -8.57 5.05 -9.71
C ARG A 17 -7.10 4.96 -9.35
N TYR A 18 -6.21 5.07 -10.34
CA TYR A 18 -4.78 5.08 -10.12
C TYR A 18 -4.35 6.27 -9.26
N GLU A 19 -4.75 7.49 -9.62
CA GLU A 19 -4.42 8.71 -8.87
C GLU A 19 -4.91 8.66 -7.42
N TYR A 20 -6.12 8.14 -7.19
CA TYR A 20 -6.64 7.97 -5.84
C TYR A 20 -5.79 6.98 -5.04
N LEU A 21 -5.48 5.81 -5.61
CA LEU A 21 -4.66 4.78 -4.96
C LEU A 21 -3.25 5.31 -4.67
N ASP A 22 -2.56 5.91 -5.65
CA ASP A 22 -1.21 6.45 -5.52
C ASP A 22 -1.14 7.52 -4.42
N ARG A 23 -2.08 8.48 -4.42
CA ARG A 23 -2.17 9.50 -3.38
C ARG A 23 -2.31 8.88 -2.00
N LYS A 24 -3.19 7.89 -1.83
CA LYS A 24 -3.41 7.23 -0.54
C LYS A 24 -2.24 6.37 -0.07
N LEU A 25 -1.54 5.72 -0.99
CA LEU A 25 -0.34 4.96 -0.66
C LEU A 25 0.82 5.87 -0.24
N ARG A 26 0.96 7.06 -0.85
CA ARG A 26 1.97 8.05 -0.43
C ARG A 26 1.75 8.59 0.98
N GLU A 27 0.52 8.58 1.48
CA GLU A 27 0.20 8.96 2.86
C GLU A 27 0.59 7.86 3.87
N ARG A 28 0.88 6.64 3.42
CA ARG A 28 1.18 5.47 4.28
C ARG A 28 2.68 5.23 4.38
N PRO A 29 3.22 5.08 5.61
CA PRO A 29 4.61 4.67 5.78
C PRO A 29 4.80 3.20 5.39
N CYS A 30 5.98 2.89 4.87
CA CYS A 30 6.43 1.52 4.61
C CYS A 30 5.46 0.68 3.76
N CYS A 31 4.89 1.25 2.71
CA CYS A 31 4.10 0.52 1.74
C CYS A 31 4.76 0.48 0.35
N ILE A 32 4.36 -0.48 -0.46
CA ILE A 32 4.78 -0.56 -1.85
C ILE A 32 4.02 0.52 -2.63
N GLN A 33 4.77 1.38 -3.32
CA GLN A 33 4.21 2.32 -4.29
C GLN A 33 4.09 1.61 -5.63
N HIS A 34 2.99 1.82 -6.31
CA HIS A 34 2.77 1.32 -7.66
C HIS A 34 2.93 2.45 -8.66
N THR A 35 3.65 2.18 -9.74
CA THR A 35 3.61 3.05 -10.92
C THR A 35 2.27 2.86 -11.64
N GLU A 36 2.00 3.72 -12.61
CA GLU A 36 0.81 3.56 -13.45
C GLU A 36 0.84 2.24 -14.22
N GLU A 37 2.01 1.86 -14.74
CA GLU A 37 2.23 0.59 -15.43
C GLU A 37 1.98 -0.60 -14.50
N ASP A 38 2.46 -0.54 -13.25
CA ASP A 38 2.19 -1.59 -12.25
C ASP A 38 0.69 -1.74 -12.00
N PHE A 39 -0.04 -0.61 -11.90
CA PHE A 39 -1.47 -0.65 -11.69
C PHE A 39 -2.22 -1.23 -12.90
N GLN A 40 -1.78 -0.95 -14.13
CA GLN A 40 -2.32 -1.56 -15.35
C GLN A 40 -2.08 -3.08 -15.36
N VAL A 41 -0.93 -3.55 -14.90
CA VAL A 41 -0.65 -5.00 -14.73
C VAL A 41 -1.60 -5.60 -13.68
N ILE A 42 -1.81 -4.93 -12.55
CA ILE A 42 -2.79 -5.38 -11.54
C ILE A 42 -4.20 -5.51 -12.15
N ILE A 43 -4.63 -4.53 -12.95
CA ILE A 43 -5.92 -4.59 -13.65
C ILE A 43 -6.00 -5.79 -14.60
N ALA A 44 -4.95 -6.05 -15.39
CA ALA A 44 -4.90 -7.21 -16.29
C ALA A 44 -4.98 -8.53 -15.52
N ASP A 45 -4.27 -8.65 -14.40
CA ASP A 45 -4.34 -9.82 -13.51
C ASP A 45 -5.75 -10.00 -12.90
N LEU A 46 -6.40 -8.91 -12.51
CA LEU A 46 -7.79 -8.96 -12.01
C LEU A 46 -8.76 -9.44 -13.09
N GLN A 47 -8.60 -9.01 -14.34
CA GLN A 47 -9.42 -9.49 -15.46
C GLN A 47 -9.26 -11.01 -15.66
N LEU A 48 -8.02 -11.51 -15.66
CA LEU A 48 -7.73 -12.94 -15.79
C LEU A 48 -8.23 -13.73 -14.59
N GLY A 49 -8.08 -13.20 -13.38
CA GLY A 49 -8.44 -13.82 -12.12
C GLY A 49 -9.90 -13.60 -11.68
N GLN A 50 -10.73 -12.93 -12.48
CA GLN A 50 -12.11 -12.56 -12.15
C GLN A 50 -12.22 -11.71 -10.87
N GLY A 51 -11.21 -10.88 -10.62
CA GLY A 51 -11.19 -9.91 -9.54
C GLY A 51 -11.76 -8.55 -9.96
N PHE A 52 -11.82 -7.60 -9.01
CA PHE A 52 -12.36 -6.27 -9.23
C PHE A 52 -11.56 -5.22 -8.46
N VAL A 53 -11.52 -4.02 -9.02
CA VAL A 53 -11.33 -2.80 -8.24
C VAL A 53 -12.73 -2.32 -7.82
N CYS A 54 -12.93 -2.22 -6.52
CA CYS A 54 -14.17 -1.70 -5.94
C CYS A 54 -13.94 -0.29 -5.47
N THR A 55 -14.71 0.66 -5.97
CA THR A 55 -14.64 2.08 -5.55
C THR A 55 -15.95 2.52 -4.93
N LEU A 56 -15.85 3.32 -3.88
CA LEU A 56 -16.96 4.04 -3.29
C LEU A 56 -16.76 5.52 -3.58
N SER A 57 -17.74 6.15 -4.22
CA SER A 57 -17.64 7.53 -4.66
C SER A 57 -18.77 8.38 -4.12
N ASN A 58 -18.48 9.64 -3.82
CA ASN A 58 -19.45 10.70 -3.57
C ASN A 58 -19.50 11.64 -4.79
N GLY A 59 -20.52 11.49 -5.60
CA GLY A 59 -20.55 12.12 -6.92
C GLY A 59 -19.36 11.58 -7.77
N GLU A 60 -18.52 12.50 -8.23
CA GLU A 60 -17.35 12.14 -9.03
C GLU A 60 -16.09 11.79 -8.23
N GLU A 61 -16.07 12.02 -6.92
CA GLU A 61 -14.89 11.83 -6.09
C GLU A 61 -14.86 10.44 -5.45
N ILE A 62 -13.76 9.71 -5.66
CA ILE A 62 -13.52 8.43 -4.99
C ILE A 62 -13.16 8.72 -3.53
N THR A 63 -13.84 8.06 -2.59
CA THR A 63 -13.64 8.20 -1.15
C THR A 63 -13.09 6.92 -0.50
N ALA A 64 -13.19 5.78 -1.19
CA ALA A 64 -12.54 4.53 -0.81
C ALA A 64 -12.34 3.63 -2.03
N LEU A 65 -11.28 2.83 -2.00
CA LEU A 65 -10.93 1.89 -3.06
C LEU A 65 -10.40 0.59 -2.44
N ALA A 66 -10.81 -0.55 -3.01
CA ALA A 66 -10.30 -1.88 -2.64
C ALA A 66 -9.98 -2.71 -3.89
N ILE A 67 -8.87 -3.43 -3.85
CA ILE A 67 -8.50 -4.43 -4.84
C ILE A 67 -8.93 -5.80 -4.31
N THR A 68 -9.88 -6.42 -4.98
CA THR A 68 -10.60 -7.61 -4.50
C THR A 68 -10.49 -8.73 -5.51
N TYR A 69 -10.14 -9.93 -5.05
CA TYR A 69 -9.98 -11.09 -5.91
C TYR A 69 -10.45 -12.39 -5.24
N PRO A 70 -10.91 -13.38 -6.02
CA PRO A 70 -11.35 -14.67 -5.50
C PRO A 70 -10.16 -15.50 -5.02
N ILE A 71 -10.41 -16.31 -3.97
CA ILE A 71 -9.46 -17.33 -3.49
C ILE A 71 -10.17 -18.67 -3.55
N GLY A 72 -9.85 -19.48 -4.56
CA GLY A 72 -10.55 -20.71 -4.82
C GLY A 72 -12.02 -20.49 -5.22
N LYS A 73 -12.91 -21.40 -4.86
CA LYS A 73 -14.28 -21.43 -5.43
C LYS A 73 -15.30 -20.53 -4.71
N ALA A 74 -15.07 -20.20 -3.44
CA ALA A 74 -16.13 -19.55 -2.62
C ALA A 74 -15.60 -18.43 -1.70
N ASN A 75 -14.32 -18.18 -1.68
CA ASN A 75 -13.72 -17.20 -0.79
C ASN A 75 -13.17 -16.02 -1.58
N TRP A 76 -13.22 -14.85 -0.96
CA TRP A 76 -12.69 -13.61 -1.52
C TRP A 76 -11.71 -12.96 -0.56
N ARG A 77 -10.77 -12.22 -1.11
CA ARG A 77 -9.78 -11.45 -0.36
C ARG A 77 -9.69 -10.05 -0.92
N ILE A 78 -9.49 -9.10 -0.03
CA ILE A 78 -9.03 -7.76 -0.36
C ILE A 78 -7.53 -7.73 -0.11
N GLY A 79 -6.75 -7.51 -1.17
CA GLY A 79 -5.30 -7.41 -1.12
C GLY A 79 -4.82 -6.01 -0.77
N GLU A 80 -5.56 -4.98 -1.18
CA GLU A 80 -5.29 -3.59 -0.84
C GLU A 80 -6.62 -2.88 -0.57
N ILE A 81 -6.63 -2.02 0.44
CA ILE A 81 -7.77 -1.14 0.75
C ILE A 81 -7.28 0.20 1.26
N VAL A 82 -7.76 1.24 0.65
CA VAL A 82 -7.51 2.63 1.03
C VAL A 82 -8.81 3.41 1.15
N SER A 83 -8.86 4.41 2.03
CA SER A 83 -10.07 5.21 2.25
C SER A 83 -9.74 6.56 2.85
N ASP A 84 -10.62 7.53 2.66
CA ASP A 84 -10.47 8.85 3.27
C ASP A 84 -10.78 8.82 4.77
N THR A 85 -11.72 7.96 5.18
CA THR A 85 -12.14 7.84 6.58
C THR A 85 -12.38 6.37 6.97
N PRO A 86 -12.33 6.04 8.27
CA PRO A 86 -12.76 4.72 8.75
C PRO A 86 -14.22 4.39 8.41
N ALA A 87 -15.09 5.38 8.33
CA ALA A 87 -16.50 5.21 7.99
C ALA A 87 -16.66 4.77 6.53
N THR A 88 -15.99 5.45 5.58
CA THR A 88 -16.03 5.06 4.17
C THR A 88 -15.40 3.69 3.92
N LYS A 89 -14.34 3.34 4.67
CA LYS A 89 -13.77 1.97 4.65
C LYS A 89 -14.80 0.93 5.07
N THR A 90 -15.50 1.16 6.17
CA THR A 90 -16.53 0.24 6.68
C THR A 90 -17.68 0.07 5.67
N LEU A 91 -18.14 1.17 5.10
CA LEU A 91 -19.19 1.16 4.08
C LEU A 91 -18.75 0.39 2.83
N LEU A 92 -17.54 0.62 2.32
CA LEU A 92 -17.00 -0.12 1.19
C LEU A 92 -16.99 -1.63 1.46
N LEU A 93 -16.50 -2.06 2.64
CA LEU A 93 -16.48 -3.47 3.04
C LEU A 93 -17.88 -4.08 3.09
N GLN A 94 -18.85 -3.36 3.67
CA GLN A 94 -20.25 -3.80 3.74
C GLN A 94 -20.84 -3.97 2.34
N HIS A 95 -20.64 -3.00 1.45
CA HIS A 95 -21.14 -3.07 0.08
C HIS A 95 -20.49 -4.20 -0.73
N ILE A 96 -19.18 -4.44 -0.60
CA ILE A 96 -18.51 -5.57 -1.24
C ILE A 96 -19.11 -6.90 -0.76
N CYS A 97 -19.25 -7.07 0.55
CA CYS A 97 -19.85 -8.29 1.11
C CYS A 97 -21.28 -8.51 0.61
N GLN A 98 -22.10 -7.46 0.56
CA GLN A 98 -23.47 -7.52 0.04
C GLN A 98 -23.51 -7.89 -1.45
N SER A 99 -22.69 -7.23 -2.28
CA SER A 99 -22.67 -7.46 -3.74
C SER A 99 -22.18 -8.85 -4.10
N LEU A 100 -21.27 -9.43 -3.31
CA LEU A 100 -20.75 -10.78 -3.50
C LEU A 100 -21.50 -11.84 -2.70
N ASN A 101 -22.55 -11.45 -1.97
CA ASN A 101 -23.33 -12.33 -1.08
C ASN A 101 -22.44 -13.10 -0.08
N LEU A 102 -21.51 -12.40 0.57
CA LEU A 102 -20.57 -12.99 1.50
C LEU A 102 -20.92 -12.63 2.95
N PRO A 103 -20.84 -13.59 3.90
CA PRO A 103 -20.97 -13.28 5.32
C PRO A 103 -19.78 -12.50 5.88
N SER A 104 -18.60 -12.65 5.27
CA SER A 104 -17.38 -11.95 5.65
C SER A 104 -16.36 -11.99 4.50
N ILE A 105 -15.39 -11.08 4.55
CA ILE A 105 -14.29 -11.03 3.58
C ILE A 105 -12.96 -10.89 4.31
N ARG A 106 -11.94 -11.57 3.83
CA ARG A 106 -10.57 -11.45 4.36
C ARG A 106 -9.91 -10.20 3.81
N VAL A 107 -9.33 -9.39 4.69
CA VAL A 107 -8.61 -8.16 4.31
C VAL A 107 -7.16 -8.26 4.76
N LEU A 108 -6.23 -7.98 3.85
CA LEU A 108 -4.83 -7.77 4.21
C LEU A 108 -4.66 -6.34 4.71
N THR A 109 -4.19 -6.18 5.92
CA THR A 109 -3.95 -4.85 6.52
C THR A 109 -2.55 -4.80 7.13
N PRO A 110 -1.92 -3.61 7.18
CA PRO A 110 -0.72 -3.44 7.98
C PRO A 110 -0.96 -3.90 9.42
N PRO A 111 0.06 -4.45 10.10
CA PRO A 111 -0.08 -4.86 11.50
C PRO A 111 -0.37 -3.63 12.36
N ALA A 112 -1.42 -3.70 13.16
CA ALA A 112 -1.78 -2.65 14.13
C ALA A 112 -1.70 -3.20 15.56
N THR A 113 -2.61 -4.12 15.89
CA THR A 113 -2.67 -4.82 17.18
C THR A 113 -3.13 -6.25 16.94
N GLY A 114 -2.56 -7.21 17.66
CA GLY A 114 -2.91 -8.62 17.56
C GLY A 114 -1.88 -9.46 16.81
N GLU A 115 -2.27 -10.64 16.38
CA GLU A 115 -1.39 -11.56 15.65
C GLU A 115 -1.11 -11.02 14.24
N SER A 116 0.17 -11.01 13.85
CA SER A 116 0.62 -10.63 12.51
C SER A 116 1.25 -11.83 11.81
N GLN A 117 1.16 -11.86 10.49
CA GLN A 117 1.79 -12.85 9.63
C GLN A 117 2.78 -12.18 8.69
N LEU A 118 3.98 -12.74 8.57
CA LEU A 118 4.94 -12.29 7.55
C LEU A 118 4.42 -12.68 6.18
N LEU A 119 4.19 -11.69 5.31
CA LEU A 119 3.73 -11.88 3.95
C LEU A 119 4.79 -11.64 2.88
N GLY A 120 5.92 -11.04 3.28
CA GLY A 120 7.00 -10.74 2.36
C GLY A 120 8.26 -10.30 3.09
N MET A 121 9.31 -10.10 2.32
CA MET A 121 10.59 -9.57 2.79
C MET A 121 10.92 -8.29 2.02
N ALA A 122 11.47 -7.31 2.72
CA ALA A 122 12.03 -6.12 2.11
C ALA A 122 13.51 -6.02 2.47
N ARG A 123 14.31 -5.52 1.53
CA ARG A 123 15.74 -5.29 1.73
C ARG A 123 16.13 -3.91 1.22
N ILE A 124 16.99 -3.23 1.96
CA ILE A 124 17.58 -1.98 1.53
C ILE A 124 18.68 -2.29 0.50
N ILE A 125 18.47 -1.88 -0.74
CA ILE A 125 19.46 -2.03 -1.84
C ILE A 125 20.35 -0.81 -1.99
N ASN A 126 19.96 0.34 -1.43
CA ASN A 126 20.73 1.59 -1.44
C ASN A 126 20.72 2.21 -0.04
N ALA A 127 21.71 1.82 0.78
CA ALA A 127 21.83 2.31 2.15
C ALA A 127 22.09 3.81 2.20
N LYS A 128 22.84 4.36 1.25
CA LYS A 128 23.19 5.81 1.22
C LYS A 128 21.94 6.66 1.10
N THR A 129 21.07 6.32 0.15
CA THR A 129 19.81 7.04 -0.07
C THR A 129 18.91 6.92 1.16
N MET A 130 18.78 5.72 1.72
CA MET A 130 17.94 5.50 2.90
C MET A 130 18.46 6.27 4.12
N LEU A 131 19.77 6.25 4.35
CA LEU A 131 20.36 6.98 5.47
C LEU A 131 20.24 8.51 5.29
N GLN A 132 20.34 9.03 4.05
CA GLN A 132 20.08 10.45 3.79
C GLN A 132 18.62 10.82 4.09
N LEU A 133 17.67 10.03 3.62
CA LEU A 133 16.25 10.26 3.90
C LEU A 133 15.97 10.23 5.40
N TYR A 134 16.53 9.24 6.08
CA TYR A 134 16.37 9.09 7.53
C TYR A 134 16.99 10.25 8.30
N ALA A 135 18.21 10.66 7.96
CA ALA A 135 18.88 11.83 8.56
C ALA A 135 18.06 13.11 8.34
N THR A 136 17.50 13.30 7.14
CA THR A 136 16.67 14.46 6.82
C THR A 136 15.38 14.50 7.66
N ALA A 137 14.75 13.33 7.89
CA ALA A 137 13.56 13.20 8.71
C ALA A 137 13.85 13.36 10.21
N HIS A 138 15.10 13.10 10.64
CA HIS A 138 15.54 13.12 12.04
C HIS A 138 16.80 13.98 12.20
N PRO A 139 16.71 15.30 12.00
CA PRO A 139 17.89 16.18 12.01
C PRO A 139 18.59 16.26 13.37
N GLU A 140 17.90 15.93 14.45
CA GLU A 140 18.41 15.88 15.82
C GLU A 140 19.27 14.65 16.09
N LEU A 141 19.24 13.65 15.20
CA LEU A 141 19.89 12.37 15.44
C LEU A 141 21.39 12.45 15.16
N GLU A 142 22.19 12.01 16.14
CA GLU A 142 23.61 11.71 15.96
C GLU A 142 23.81 10.20 16.05
N LEU A 143 24.26 9.57 14.96
CA LEU A 143 24.41 8.12 14.88
C LEU A 143 25.61 7.74 14.04
N SER A 144 26.40 6.77 14.53
CA SER A 144 27.48 6.11 13.78
C SER A 144 27.10 4.68 13.51
N ILE A 145 27.17 4.26 12.25
CA ILE A 145 26.79 2.91 11.81
C ILE A 145 27.97 2.31 11.03
N HIS A 146 28.38 1.10 11.40
CA HIS A 146 29.19 0.24 10.53
C HIS A 146 28.26 -0.77 9.86
N LEU A 147 28.11 -0.64 8.54
CA LEU A 147 27.26 -1.50 7.74
C LEU A 147 28.11 -2.52 6.98
N THR A 148 27.79 -3.78 7.12
CA THR A 148 28.34 -4.88 6.34
C THR A 148 27.20 -5.57 5.61
N ASP A 149 27.27 -5.65 4.30
CA ASP A 149 26.29 -6.28 3.43
C ASP A 149 27.02 -7.23 2.48
N GLU A 150 26.83 -8.52 2.69
CA GLU A 150 27.51 -9.55 1.89
C GLU A 150 26.99 -9.65 0.46
N GLN A 151 25.72 -9.21 0.22
CA GLN A 151 25.10 -9.32 -1.08
C GLN A 151 25.18 -8.00 -1.88
N VAL A 152 25.17 -6.85 -1.22
CA VAL A 152 25.26 -5.53 -1.85
C VAL A 152 26.46 -4.79 -1.30
N SER A 153 27.64 -5.12 -1.81
CA SER A 153 28.92 -4.55 -1.34
C SER A 153 28.99 -3.02 -1.39
N ALA A 154 28.22 -2.40 -2.28
CA ALA A 154 28.08 -0.93 -2.36
C ALA A 154 27.47 -0.30 -1.10
N ASN A 155 26.81 -1.08 -0.25
CA ASN A 155 26.26 -0.65 1.03
C ASN A 155 27.32 -0.68 2.16
N ASN A 156 28.44 -1.37 1.98
CA ASN A 156 29.46 -1.49 3.02
C ASN A 156 30.12 -0.15 3.32
N GLY A 157 30.35 0.11 4.60
CA GLY A 157 31.06 1.29 5.03
C GLY A 157 30.67 1.79 6.42
N TYR A 158 31.33 2.85 6.81
CA TYR A 158 31.02 3.59 8.03
C TYR A 158 30.20 4.82 7.66
N TYR A 159 29.09 4.99 8.32
CA TYR A 159 28.16 6.09 8.07
C TYR A 159 27.96 6.89 9.35
N TYR A 160 27.99 8.22 9.22
CA TYR A 160 27.76 9.15 10.33
C TYR A 160 26.57 10.03 9.97
N LEU A 161 25.54 10.00 10.80
CA LEU A 161 24.37 10.87 10.68
C LEU A 161 24.49 12.00 11.69
N ASN A 162 24.36 13.22 11.23
CA ASN A 162 24.39 14.41 12.08
C ASN A 162 23.78 15.59 11.35
N ASN A 163 22.98 16.41 12.04
CA ASN A 163 22.38 17.64 11.52
C ASN A 163 21.62 17.41 10.18
N GLY A 164 20.84 16.37 10.08
CA GLY A 164 20.04 16.07 8.88
C GLY A 164 20.83 15.59 7.68
N LYS A 165 22.12 15.25 7.84
CA LYS A 165 23.02 14.80 6.77
C LYS A 165 23.70 13.49 7.15
N TYR A 166 24.10 12.72 6.14
CA TYR A 166 25.01 11.61 6.35
C TYR A 166 26.41 11.92 5.76
N LYS A 167 27.42 11.32 6.34
CA LYS A 167 28.80 11.29 5.81
C LYS A 167 29.28 9.86 5.79
N ILE A 168 30.13 9.53 4.80
CA ILE A 168 30.80 8.23 4.74
C ILE A 168 32.19 8.41 5.37
N GLY A 169 32.51 7.59 6.38
CA GLY A 169 33.84 7.47 6.92
C GLY A 169 34.74 6.62 6.01
N ARG A 170 36.01 6.92 6.02
CA ARG A 170 37.06 6.10 5.41
C ARG A 170 37.62 5.10 6.41
#